data_b97b7e29f9f2ef92c4fd996e3fbc8319
#
_entry.id   b97b7e29f9f2ef92c4fd996e3fbc8319
#
_cell.length_a   1.000
_cell.length_b   1.000
_cell.length_c   1.000
_cell.angle_alpha   90.00
_cell.angle_beta   90.00
_cell.angle_gamma   90.00
#
_symmetry.space_group_name_H-M   'P 1'
#
loop_
_entity.id
_entity.type
_entity.pdbx_description
1 polymer ?
#
loop_
_entity_poly.entity_id
_entity_poly.type
_entity_poly.pdbx_seq_one_letter_code
_entity_poly.pdbx_strand_id
1 'polypeptide(L)'
;MAKPKSKSRKKKISKEKNCFKISNLIKPEMQTTKKKLKIINNISEDKYNKKIENKSNEITIRYNLKNKSVKGDEIKLFGSKFYQRNRNNEIKLIIDNEEKELIEYYKMSQLDKNKDTLIVNFIFKDNLTDLSYMFADCSALYNISGINNLITKNVTNISNMFKNCISLITLPSLSYCNTENVTNMSSLFRGCINLENVSEIFKWKTNNVINMSSIFYDCKKLKNLPEISKWETSNVQTLSAMFYGCSSL
;
A
#
# COMPACT_ATOMS: atom_id res chain seq x y z
N MET A 1 0.59 0.66 -81.52
CA MET A 1 1.47 -0.44 -81.10
C MET A 1 1.08 -0.88 -79.68
N ALA A 2 0.87 -2.12 -79.54
CA ALA A 2 0.05 -2.71 -78.48
C ALA A 2 0.75 -2.78 -77.06
N LYS A 3 -0.04 -2.50 -76.04
CA LYS A 3 0.24 -2.85 -74.62
C LYS A 3 -0.14 -4.30 -74.36
N PRO A 4 0.52 -5.03 -73.46
CA PRO A 4 -0.11 -6.15 -72.82
C PRO A 4 -0.50 -5.86 -71.39
N LYS A 5 -1.69 -6.37 -71.06
CA LYS A 5 -2.39 -6.27 -69.76
C LYS A 5 -1.89 -7.27 -68.73
N SER A 6 -1.79 -6.75 -67.50
CA SER A 6 -2.04 -7.34 -66.15
C SER A 6 -2.30 -8.83 -66.01
N LYS A 7 -1.52 -9.47 -65.11
CA LYS A 7 -1.90 -10.63 -64.33
C LYS A 7 -1.53 -10.37 -62.86
N SER A 8 -2.47 -9.88 -62.08
CA SER A 8 -2.38 -9.85 -60.64
C SER A 8 -3.77 -10.01 -60.03
N ARG A 9 -4.30 -11.20 -60.04
CA ARG A 9 -5.55 -11.53 -59.32
C ARG A 9 -5.70 -13.00 -59.02
N LYS A 10 -4.70 -13.64 -58.39
CA LYS A 10 -4.84 -15.04 -57.90
C LYS A 10 -3.92 -15.41 -56.74
N LYS A 11 -3.65 -14.47 -55.76
CA LYS A 11 -2.86 -14.85 -54.57
C LYS A 11 -3.51 -14.41 -53.26
N LYS A 12 -4.80 -14.08 -53.23
CA LYS A 12 -5.46 -13.60 -51.99
C LYS A 12 -6.47 -14.61 -51.41
N ILE A 13 -6.68 -15.77 -52.00
CA ILE A 13 -7.70 -16.75 -51.54
C ILE A 13 -7.11 -17.97 -50.82
N SER A 14 -5.78 -18.13 -50.77
CA SER A 14 -5.18 -19.31 -50.11
C SER A 14 -4.74 -19.08 -48.65
N LYS A 15 -4.80 -17.85 -48.11
CA LYS A 15 -4.41 -17.57 -46.71
C LYS A 15 -5.57 -17.67 -45.72
N GLU A 16 -6.81 -17.52 -46.14
CA GLU A 16 -7.95 -17.61 -45.22
C GLU A 16 -8.41 -19.05 -44.94
N LYS A 17 -8.06 -20.02 -45.79
CA LYS A 17 -8.41 -21.43 -45.56
C LYS A 17 -7.47 -22.17 -44.60
N ASN A 18 -6.29 -21.63 -44.27
CA ASN A 18 -5.35 -22.26 -43.33
C ASN A 18 -5.50 -21.77 -41.87
N CYS A 19 -6.20 -20.65 -41.60
CA CYS A 19 -6.49 -20.26 -40.20
C CYS A 19 -7.60 -21.09 -39.56
N PHE A 20 -8.52 -21.67 -40.36
CA PHE A 20 -9.63 -22.48 -39.81
C PHE A 20 -9.27 -23.91 -39.46
N LYS A 21 -8.10 -24.43 -39.87
CA LYS A 21 -7.67 -25.78 -39.56
C LYS A 21 -6.79 -25.93 -38.32
N ILE A 22 -6.26 -24.82 -37.77
CA ILE A 22 -5.41 -24.88 -36.57
C ILE A 22 -6.25 -24.82 -35.26
N SER A 23 -7.47 -24.30 -35.33
CA SER A 23 -8.37 -24.24 -34.16
C SER A 23 -8.94 -25.61 -33.76
N ASN A 24 -8.92 -26.61 -34.68
CA ASN A 24 -9.46 -27.96 -34.41
C ASN A 24 -8.41 -28.97 -34.00
N LEU A 25 -7.13 -28.58 -33.88
CA LEU A 25 -6.02 -29.44 -33.44
C LEU A 25 -5.55 -29.17 -31.98
N ILE A 26 -6.25 -28.30 -31.26
CA ILE A 26 -6.02 -28.12 -29.82
C ILE A 26 -6.72 -29.29 -29.13
N LYS A 27 -5.91 -30.29 -28.71
CA LYS A 27 -6.40 -31.47 -28.02
C LYS A 27 -7.38 -31.10 -26.89
N PRO A 28 -8.44 -31.88 -26.66
CA PRO A 28 -9.43 -31.63 -25.58
C PRO A 28 -8.83 -31.42 -24.19
N GLU A 29 -7.65 -32.01 -23.95
CA GLU A 29 -6.87 -31.88 -22.70
C GLU A 29 -6.37 -30.49 -22.41
N MET A 30 -6.04 -29.69 -23.44
CA MET A 30 -5.59 -28.28 -23.22
C MET A 30 -6.76 -27.31 -22.93
N GLN A 31 -7.96 -27.64 -23.42
CA GLN A 31 -9.15 -26.83 -23.07
C GLN A 31 -9.63 -27.13 -21.64
N THR A 32 -9.54 -28.37 -21.20
CA THR A 32 -9.82 -28.79 -19.83
C THR A 32 -8.81 -28.17 -18.84
N THR A 33 -7.53 -28.07 -19.21
CA THR A 33 -6.49 -27.47 -18.38
C THR A 33 -6.67 -25.96 -18.24
N LYS A 34 -7.00 -25.26 -19.33
CA LYS A 34 -7.33 -23.83 -19.28
C LYS A 34 -8.60 -23.53 -18.46
N LYS A 35 -9.61 -24.41 -18.58
CA LYS A 35 -10.84 -24.31 -17.79
C LYS A 35 -10.59 -24.62 -16.30
N LYS A 36 -9.75 -25.62 -15.99
CA LYS A 36 -9.32 -25.93 -14.62
C LYS A 36 -8.48 -24.82 -14.01
N LEU A 37 -7.53 -24.23 -14.75
CA LEU A 37 -6.74 -23.07 -14.29
C LEU A 37 -7.62 -21.84 -14.00
N LYS A 38 -8.64 -21.57 -14.84
CA LYS A 38 -9.58 -20.49 -14.63
C LYS A 38 -10.47 -20.72 -13.40
N ILE A 39 -10.88 -21.96 -13.16
CA ILE A 39 -11.66 -22.38 -11.97
C ILE A 39 -10.75 -22.30 -10.71
N ILE A 40 -9.51 -22.76 -10.78
CA ILE A 40 -8.57 -22.70 -9.64
C ILE A 40 -8.23 -21.25 -9.29
N ASN A 41 -8.04 -20.36 -10.27
CA ASN A 41 -7.81 -18.94 -10.01
C ASN A 41 -9.05 -18.27 -9.41
N ASN A 42 -10.26 -18.55 -9.93
CA ASN A 42 -11.49 -18.03 -9.35
C ASN A 42 -11.73 -18.57 -7.92
N ILE A 43 -11.45 -19.86 -7.66
CA ILE A 43 -11.57 -20.46 -6.32
C ILE A 43 -10.51 -19.89 -5.37
N SER A 44 -9.30 -19.55 -5.86
CA SER A 44 -8.27 -18.91 -5.05
C SER A 44 -8.61 -17.45 -4.75
N GLU A 45 -9.18 -16.73 -5.71
CA GLU A 45 -9.69 -15.36 -5.51
C GLU A 45 -10.92 -15.34 -4.58
N ASP A 46 -11.88 -16.25 -4.76
CA ASP A 46 -13.04 -16.34 -3.87
C ASP A 46 -12.66 -16.79 -2.44
N LYS A 47 -11.71 -17.72 -2.30
CA LYS A 47 -11.17 -18.10 -0.98
C LYS A 47 -10.33 -16.96 -0.37
N TYR A 48 -9.58 -16.24 -1.17
CA TYR A 48 -8.81 -15.08 -0.74
C TYR A 48 -9.75 -13.94 -0.32
N ASN A 49 -10.78 -13.64 -1.11
CA ASN A 49 -11.79 -12.64 -0.82
C ASN A 49 -12.67 -13.03 0.39
N LYS A 50 -13.11 -14.29 0.51
CA LYS A 50 -13.82 -14.79 1.70
C LYS A 50 -12.95 -14.79 2.97
N LYS A 51 -11.62 -14.98 2.83
CA LYS A 51 -10.67 -14.89 3.94
C LYS A 51 -10.41 -13.43 4.34
N ILE A 52 -10.59 -12.49 3.40
CA ILE A 52 -10.56 -11.03 3.67
C ILE A 52 -11.86 -10.60 4.36
N GLU A 53 -13.04 -11.08 3.93
CA GLU A 53 -14.33 -10.76 4.54
C GLU A 53 -14.48 -11.29 5.98
N ASN A 54 -13.73 -12.34 6.36
CA ASN A 54 -13.73 -12.93 7.71
C ASN A 54 -12.51 -12.54 8.55
N LYS A 55 -11.59 -11.68 8.05
CA LYS A 55 -10.47 -11.20 8.85
C LYS A 55 -10.83 -9.87 9.50
N SER A 56 -11.01 -9.98 10.80
CA SER A 56 -10.90 -8.95 11.81
C SER A 56 -10.22 -7.67 11.30
N ASN A 57 -10.76 -6.54 11.65
CA ASN A 57 -10.14 -5.23 11.55
C ASN A 57 -8.80 -5.22 12.33
N GLU A 58 -7.81 -5.95 11.82
CA GLU A 58 -6.52 -6.17 12.46
C GLU A 58 -5.38 -5.83 11.50
N ILE A 59 -4.37 -5.14 12.01
CA ILE A 59 -3.08 -4.94 11.36
C ILE A 59 -1.95 -5.36 12.28
N THR A 60 -0.86 -5.87 11.72
CA THR A 60 0.35 -6.20 12.47
C THR A 60 1.42 -5.16 12.22
N ILE A 61 1.91 -4.54 13.28
CA ILE A 61 2.90 -3.46 13.27
C ILE A 61 4.18 -3.98 13.87
N ARG A 62 5.34 -3.64 13.28
CA ARG A 62 6.65 -4.10 13.74
C ARG A 62 7.59 -2.93 13.97
N TYR A 63 8.20 -2.90 15.15
CA TYR A 63 9.14 -1.88 15.60
C TYR A 63 10.52 -2.50 15.81
N ASN A 64 11.56 -1.85 15.29
CA ASN A 64 12.95 -2.26 15.43
C ASN A 64 13.51 -1.78 16.78
N LEU A 65 13.78 -2.69 17.69
CA LEU A 65 14.29 -2.40 19.03
C LEU A 65 15.78 -2.01 19.05
N LYS A 66 16.52 -2.37 17.98
CA LYS A 66 17.94 -2.01 17.83
C LYS A 66 18.15 -0.66 17.16
N ASN A 67 17.08 0.08 16.86
CA ASN A 67 17.22 1.39 16.24
C ASN A 67 17.84 2.38 17.23
N LYS A 68 19.02 2.90 16.86
CA LYS A 68 19.77 3.92 17.63
C LYS A 68 18.99 5.24 17.83
N SER A 69 17.92 5.46 17.11
CA SER A 69 17.05 6.63 17.26
C SER A 69 16.03 6.51 18.39
N VAL A 70 15.86 5.31 18.95
CA VAL A 70 15.09 5.11 20.17
C VAL A 70 15.94 5.62 21.32
N LYS A 71 15.49 6.66 21.98
CA LYS A 71 16.17 7.27 23.14
C LYS A 71 15.38 6.93 24.41
N GLY A 72 16.08 6.48 25.43
CA GLY A 72 15.45 6.10 26.71
C GLY A 72 14.85 4.69 26.70
N ASP A 73 13.97 4.42 27.65
CA ASP A 73 13.33 3.11 27.91
C ASP A 73 11.94 3.00 27.25
N GLU A 74 11.60 3.87 26.30
CA GLU A 74 10.27 3.89 25.71
C GLU A 74 10.30 3.90 24.18
N ILE A 75 9.43 3.09 23.56
CA ILE A 75 9.18 3.08 22.14
C ILE A 75 7.86 3.77 21.87
N LYS A 76 7.87 4.74 20.98
CA LYS A 76 6.65 5.37 20.48
C LYS A 76 5.94 4.44 19.50
N LEU A 77 4.71 4.01 19.85
CA LEU A 77 3.89 3.13 19.04
C LEU A 77 2.97 3.92 18.10
N PHE A 78 2.41 5.02 18.58
CA PHE A 78 1.48 5.85 17.82
C PHE A 78 1.81 7.33 17.97
N GLY A 79 1.45 8.12 16.97
CA GLY A 79 1.61 9.56 17.03
C GLY A 79 0.67 10.19 18.04
N SER A 80 1.16 11.17 18.79
CA SER A 80 0.45 11.81 19.91
C SER A 80 -0.94 12.33 19.53
N LYS A 81 -1.08 12.96 18.35
CA LYS A 81 -2.38 13.48 17.89
C LYS A 81 -3.37 12.36 17.57
N PHE A 82 -2.90 11.24 16.98
CA PHE A 82 -3.74 10.07 16.74
C PHE A 82 -4.17 9.44 18.07
N TYR A 83 -3.24 9.22 18.99
CA TYR A 83 -3.51 8.69 20.32
C TYR A 83 -4.54 9.54 21.07
N GLN A 84 -4.35 10.84 21.17
CA GLN A 84 -5.27 11.74 21.87
C GLN A 84 -6.70 11.70 21.31
N ARG A 85 -6.83 11.60 19.97
CA ARG A 85 -8.13 11.53 19.32
C ARG A 85 -8.83 10.18 19.52
N ASN A 86 -8.07 9.09 19.64
CA ASN A 86 -8.61 7.73 19.62
C ASN A 86 -8.51 6.97 20.96
N ARG A 87 -7.91 7.51 21.99
CA ARG A 87 -7.68 6.83 23.28
C ARG A 87 -8.95 6.32 23.98
N ASN A 88 -10.10 6.89 23.67
CA ASN A 88 -11.39 6.49 24.22
C ASN A 88 -12.20 5.60 23.24
N ASN A 89 -11.63 5.26 22.09
CA ASN A 89 -12.28 4.39 21.11
C ASN A 89 -12.02 2.92 21.47
N GLU A 90 -12.86 2.03 20.97
CA GLU A 90 -12.70 0.58 21.16
C GLU A 90 -11.56 0.01 20.29
N ILE A 91 -10.35 0.51 20.54
CA ILE A 91 -9.12 0.04 19.92
C ILE A 91 -8.36 -0.82 20.93
N LYS A 92 -7.97 -2.01 20.51
CA LYS A 92 -7.18 -2.93 21.31
C LYS A 92 -5.83 -3.20 20.68
N LEU A 93 -4.83 -3.39 21.51
CA LEU A 93 -3.50 -3.85 21.12
C LEU A 93 -3.26 -5.23 21.71
N ILE A 94 -2.66 -6.13 20.92
CA ILE A 94 -2.10 -7.37 21.46
C ILE A 94 -0.58 -7.27 21.36
N ILE A 95 0.07 -7.30 22.52
CA ILE A 95 1.52 -7.23 22.66
C ILE A 95 1.94 -8.41 23.55
N ASP A 96 2.82 -9.27 23.04
CA ASP A 96 3.29 -10.47 23.76
C ASP A 96 2.14 -11.35 24.30
N ASN A 97 1.07 -11.52 23.51
CA ASN A 97 -0.17 -12.23 23.83
C ASN A 97 -1.02 -11.59 24.94
N GLU A 98 -0.70 -10.39 25.38
CA GLU A 98 -1.50 -9.60 26.30
C GLU A 98 -2.33 -8.56 25.57
N GLU A 99 -3.62 -8.50 25.90
CA GLU A 99 -4.50 -7.43 25.41
C GLU A 99 -4.27 -6.14 26.21
N LYS A 100 -4.13 -5.04 25.51
CA LYS A 100 -3.94 -3.70 26.09
C LYS A 100 -4.86 -2.71 25.39
N GLU A 101 -5.26 -1.68 26.11
CA GLU A 101 -5.88 -0.48 25.52
C GLU A 101 -4.88 0.24 24.61
N LEU A 102 -5.37 1.17 23.78
CA LEU A 102 -4.49 2.02 22.97
C LEU A 102 -3.54 2.81 23.87
N ILE A 103 -2.24 2.64 23.66
CA ILE A 103 -1.18 3.36 24.35
C ILE A 103 -0.28 4.08 23.35
N GLU A 104 0.25 5.24 23.71
CA GLU A 104 1.16 6.00 22.86
C GLU A 104 2.59 5.44 22.89
N TYR A 105 3.05 5.04 24.06
CA TYR A 105 4.41 4.53 24.30
C TYR A 105 4.38 3.16 24.98
N TYR A 106 5.39 2.34 24.69
CA TYR A 106 5.61 1.05 25.35
C TYR A 106 6.99 1.01 25.97
N LYS A 107 7.09 0.57 27.23
CA LYS A 107 8.36 0.50 27.99
C LYS A 107 9.19 -0.69 27.54
N MET A 108 10.44 -0.44 27.16
CA MET A 108 11.38 -1.50 26.74
C MET A 108 11.75 -2.44 27.90
N SER A 109 11.73 -1.97 29.13
CA SER A 109 11.95 -2.77 30.33
C SER A 109 10.94 -3.91 30.51
N GLN A 110 9.77 -3.81 29.84
CA GLN A 110 8.74 -4.87 29.83
C GLN A 110 8.98 -5.95 28.77
N LEU A 111 9.97 -5.76 27.89
CA LEU A 111 10.30 -6.69 26.82
C LEU A 111 11.38 -7.68 27.24
N ASP A 112 11.33 -8.88 26.67
CA ASP A 112 12.47 -9.79 26.70
C ASP A 112 13.70 -9.12 26.05
N LYS A 113 14.80 -9.03 26.80
CA LYS A 113 16.05 -8.38 26.37
C LYS A 113 16.67 -8.98 25.10
N ASN A 114 16.27 -10.21 24.75
CA ASN A 114 16.75 -10.91 23.56
C ASN A 114 15.93 -10.57 22.31
N LYS A 115 14.83 -9.83 22.42
CA LYS A 115 14.00 -9.46 21.25
C LYS A 115 14.62 -8.28 20.49
N ASP A 116 14.70 -8.45 19.18
CA ASP A 116 15.13 -7.41 18.24
C ASP A 116 13.95 -6.62 17.65
N THR A 117 12.75 -7.16 17.81
CA THR A 117 11.51 -6.65 17.22
C THR A 117 10.38 -6.70 18.23
N LEU A 118 9.68 -5.58 18.37
CA LEU A 118 8.37 -5.53 19.02
C LEU A 118 7.29 -5.71 17.96
N ILE A 119 6.38 -6.66 18.19
CA ILE A 119 5.22 -6.91 17.36
C ILE A 119 3.97 -6.44 18.11
N VAL A 120 3.19 -5.61 17.46
CA VAL A 120 1.93 -5.08 17.96
C VAL A 120 0.82 -5.43 16.98
N ASN A 121 -0.16 -6.23 17.40
CA ASN A 121 -1.38 -6.39 16.64
C ASN A 121 -2.37 -5.31 17.09
N PHE A 122 -2.79 -4.49 16.14
CA PHE A 122 -3.72 -3.40 16.35
C PHE A 122 -5.10 -3.85 15.85
N ILE A 123 -6.04 -3.93 16.77
CA ILE A 123 -7.41 -4.38 16.52
C ILE A 123 -8.35 -3.19 16.70
N PHE A 124 -9.22 -2.95 15.72
CA PHE A 124 -10.18 -1.85 15.74
C PHE A 124 -11.56 -2.37 15.32
N LYS A 125 -12.61 -1.90 15.96
CA LYS A 125 -13.97 -2.40 15.70
C LYS A 125 -14.64 -1.69 14.54
N ASP A 126 -14.36 -0.43 14.29
CA ASP A 126 -15.13 0.37 13.37
C ASP A 126 -14.29 1.32 12.49
N ASN A 127 -14.98 1.87 11.53
CA ASN A 127 -14.58 2.72 10.43
C ASN A 127 -13.81 3.95 10.90
N LEU A 128 -12.51 3.79 11.08
CA LEU A 128 -11.63 4.93 11.24
C LEU A 128 -11.69 5.77 9.96
N THR A 129 -12.08 7.01 10.07
CA THR A 129 -12.18 7.94 8.94
C THR A 129 -10.98 8.87 8.85
N ASP A 130 -10.29 9.10 9.97
CA ASP A 130 -9.12 9.95 10.08
C ASP A 130 -7.94 9.19 10.70
N LEU A 131 -6.99 8.83 9.83
CA LEU A 131 -5.73 8.16 10.18
C LEU A 131 -4.56 9.14 10.26
N SER A 132 -4.84 10.45 10.23
CA SER A 132 -3.77 11.44 10.29
C SER A 132 -2.92 11.28 11.55
N TYR A 133 -1.63 11.40 11.38
CA TYR A 133 -0.62 11.25 12.45
C TYR A 133 -0.55 9.86 13.10
N MET A 134 -1.18 8.81 12.56
CA MET A 134 -1.26 7.52 13.25
C MET A 134 0.11 7.00 13.69
N PHE A 135 1.12 7.09 12.85
CA PHE A 135 2.49 6.66 13.15
C PHE A 135 3.49 7.82 13.13
N ALA A 136 3.01 9.06 13.24
CA ALA A 136 3.91 10.20 13.22
C ALA A 136 4.95 10.13 14.35
N ASP A 137 6.21 10.34 14.00
CA ASP A 137 7.38 10.31 14.88
C ASP A 137 7.67 8.92 15.51
N CYS A 138 7.08 7.84 14.95
CA CYS A 138 7.39 6.46 15.35
C CYS A 138 8.71 6.02 14.69
N SER A 139 9.82 6.48 15.21
CA SER A 139 11.16 6.30 14.62
C SER A 139 11.60 4.84 14.51
N ALA A 140 11.10 3.96 15.35
CA ALA A 140 11.38 2.53 15.36
C ALA A 140 10.48 1.71 14.41
N LEU A 141 9.41 2.29 13.89
CA LEU A 141 8.49 1.60 12.98
C LEU A 141 9.20 1.23 11.68
N TYR A 142 9.24 -0.06 11.34
CA TYR A 142 9.89 -0.50 10.11
C TYR A 142 9.02 -1.35 9.18
N ASN A 143 7.93 -1.92 9.68
CA ASN A 143 7.03 -2.71 8.84
C ASN A 143 5.59 -2.69 9.36
N ILE A 144 4.62 -2.76 8.44
CA ILE A 144 3.19 -2.90 8.72
C ILE A 144 2.61 -3.92 7.74
N SER A 145 1.86 -4.89 8.25
CA SER A 145 1.11 -5.86 7.44
C SER A 145 -0.39 -5.65 7.63
N GLY A 146 -1.16 -5.81 6.56
CA GLY A 146 -2.63 -5.64 6.60
C GLY A 146 -3.11 -4.20 6.54
N ILE A 147 -2.26 -3.24 6.15
CA ILE A 147 -2.60 -1.81 6.11
C ILE A 147 -3.79 -1.49 5.17
N ASN A 148 -4.05 -2.35 4.20
CA ASN A 148 -5.23 -2.26 3.34
C ASN A 148 -6.55 -2.48 4.10
N ASN A 149 -6.52 -3.17 5.25
CA ASN A 149 -7.69 -3.32 6.13
C ASN A 149 -8.00 -1.99 6.83
N LEU A 150 -7.00 -1.15 7.04
CA LEU A 150 -7.10 0.13 7.72
C LEU A 150 -7.48 1.27 6.76
N ILE A 151 -6.83 1.36 5.60
CA ILE A 151 -7.11 2.39 4.59
C ILE A 151 -8.23 1.87 3.68
N THR A 152 -9.45 2.08 4.12
CA THR A 152 -10.69 1.66 3.44
C THR A 152 -11.39 2.85 2.80
N LYS A 153 -12.49 2.59 2.09
CA LYS A 153 -13.34 3.65 1.49
C LYS A 153 -13.88 4.69 2.47
N ASN A 154 -13.84 4.42 3.79
CA ASN A 154 -14.31 5.36 4.79
C ASN A 154 -13.24 6.37 5.22
N VAL A 155 -11.97 6.12 4.87
CA VAL A 155 -10.85 7.00 5.23
C VAL A 155 -10.82 8.22 4.33
N THR A 156 -10.84 9.40 4.93
CA THR A 156 -10.79 10.69 4.24
C THR A 156 -9.48 11.44 4.46
N ASN A 157 -8.75 11.13 5.52
CA ASN A 157 -7.54 11.84 5.92
C ASN A 157 -6.43 10.88 6.33
N ILE A 158 -5.30 10.89 5.60
CA ILE A 158 -4.07 10.14 5.90
C ILE A 158 -2.86 11.08 6.04
N SER A 159 -3.11 12.38 6.26
CA SER A 159 -2.02 13.35 6.37
C SER A 159 -1.09 13.04 7.54
N ASN A 160 0.21 13.23 7.33
CA ASN A 160 1.25 12.97 8.33
C ASN A 160 1.28 11.54 8.91
N MET A 161 0.61 10.56 8.28
CA MET A 161 0.44 9.22 8.86
C MET A 161 1.77 8.56 9.18
N PHE A 162 2.78 8.70 8.32
CA PHE A 162 4.13 8.15 8.50
C PHE A 162 5.21 9.23 8.67
N LYS A 163 4.82 10.44 9.06
CA LYS A 163 5.79 11.52 9.25
C LYS A 163 6.91 11.09 10.20
N ASN A 164 8.18 11.29 9.81
CA ASN A 164 9.38 10.97 10.59
C ASN A 164 9.51 9.48 11.00
N CYS A 165 8.88 8.55 10.26
CA CYS A 165 9.12 7.13 10.43
C CYS A 165 10.47 6.75 9.80
N ILE A 166 11.55 7.06 10.47
CA ILE A 166 12.91 6.98 9.91
C ILE A 166 13.42 5.55 9.71
N SER A 167 12.82 4.53 10.34
CA SER A 167 13.14 3.12 10.11
C SER A 167 12.43 2.50 8.92
N LEU A 168 11.46 3.18 8.30
CA LEU A 168 10.80 2.68 7.10
C LEU A 168 11.76 2.75 5.91
N ILE A 169 12.00 1.60 5.28
CA ILE A 169 12.80 1.48 4.05
C ILE A 169 11.88 1.25 2.85
N THR A 170 10.85 0.41 3.03
CA THR A 170 9.83 0.11 2.04
C THR A 170 8.47 0.03 2.73
N LEU A 171 7.41 0.20 1.96
CA LEU A 171 6.04 0.00 2.44
C LEU A 171 5.38 -1.09 1.59
N PRO A 172 5.36 -2.33 2.09
CA PRO A 172 4.70 -3.41 1.38
C PRO A 172 3.19 -3.24 1.41
N SER A 173 2.54 -3.65 0.33
CA SER A 173 1.08 -3.81 0.23
C SER A 173 0.23 -2.54 0.27
N LEU A 174 0.77 -1.37 -0.05
CA LEU A 174 -0.02 -0.14 -0.20
C LEU A 174 -0.92 -0.16 -1.46
N SER A 175 -0.63 -1.04 -2.42
CA SER A 175 -1.37 -1.12 -3.70
C SER A 175 -2.85 -1.49 -3.55
N TYR A 176 -3.20 -2.14 -2.46
CA TYR A 176 -4.58 -2.59 -2.19
C TYR A 176 -5.37 -1.64 -1.30
N CYS A 177 -4.77 -0.52 -0.88
CA CYS A 177 -5.48 0.48 -0.09
C CYS A 177 -6.55 1.18 -0.92
N ASN A 178 -7.75 1.28 -0.39
CA ASN A 178 -8.81 2.05 -1.04
C ASN A 178 -8.72 3.52 -0.64
N THR A 179 -8.17 4.34 -1.54
CA THR A 179 -7.97 5.78 -1.32
C THR A 179 -9.04 6.65 -1.98
N GLU A 180 -10.14 6.06 -2.45
CA GLU A 180 -11.16 6.73 -3.24
C GLU A 180 -11.75 7.98 -2.58
N ASN A 181 -11.93 7.98 -1.27
CA ASN A 181 -12.49 9.09 -0.52
C ASN A 181 -11.46 9.94 0.22
N VAL A 182 -10.17 9.67 0.01
CA VAL A 182 -9.10 10.45 0.65
C VAL A 182 -9.03 11.84 0.03
N THR A 183 -9.14 12.86 0.87
CA THR A 183 -9.05 14.28 0.47
C THR A 183 -7.73 14.92 0.90
N ASN A 184 -7.07 14.38 1.93
CA ASN A 184 -5.83 14.94 2.46
C ASN A 184 -4.74 13.88 2.61
N MET A 185 -3.65 14.02 1.83
CA MET A 185 -2.45 13.18 1.86
C MET A 185 -1.20 13.98 2.25
N SER A 186 -1.36 15.22 2.74
CA SER A 186 -0.23 16.11 3.00
C SER A 186 0.76 15.52 4.01
N SER A 187 2.05 15.67 3.73
CA SER A 187 3.14 15.22 4.60
C SER A 187 3.10 13.71 4.95
N LEU A 188 2.47 12.88 4.12
CA LEU A 188 2.24 11.46 4.39
C LEU A 188 3.51 10.72 4.80
N PHE A 189 4.60 10.92 4.04
CA PHE A 189 5.93 10.31 4.28
C PHE A 189 7.00 11.34 4.64
N ARG A 190 6.60 12.55 5.05
CA ARG A 190 7.55 13.60 5.38
C ARG A 190 8.59 13.13 6.39
N GLY A 191 9.88 13.30 6.09
CA GLY A 191 10.98 12.93 6.98
C GLY A 191 11.24 11.42 7.09
N CYS A 192 10.66 10.59 6.22
CA CYS A 192 11.03 9.19 6.10
C CYS A 192 12.38 9.07 5.37
N ILE A 193 13.45 9.48 6.04
CA ILE A 193 14.79 9.68 5.44
C ILE A 193 15.41 8.43 4.84
N ASN A 194 14.99 7.23 5.28
CA ASN A 194 15.48 5.95 4.79
C ASN A 194 14.52 5.25 3.81
N LEU A 195 13.39 5.87 3.47
CA LEU A 195 12.44 5.32 2.53
C LEU A 195 13.04 5.32 1.11
N GLU A 196 13.21 4.13 0.53
CA GLU A 196 13.84 3.95 -0.78
C GLU A 196 12.86 3.72 -1.90
N ASN A 197 11.71 3.12 -1.61
CA ASN A 197 10.73 2.73 -2.62
C ASN A 197 9.30 2.87 -2.11
N VAL A 198 8.47 3.45 -2.96
CA VAL A 198 7.01 3.61 -2.78
C VAL A 198 6.25 3.22 -4.05
N SER A 199 6.79 2.29 -4.84
CA SER A 199 6.29 1.96 -6.19
C SER A 199 4.81 1.61 -6.24
N GLU A 200 4.28 1.01 -5.19
CA GLU A 200 2.91 0.50 -5.17
C GLU A 200 1.82 1.58 -5.10
N ILE A 201 2.16 2.82 -4.71
CA ILE A 201 1.15 3.89 -4.55
C ILE A 201 0.64 4.47 -5.87
N PHE A 202 1.19 4.10 -7.02
CA PHE A 202 0.66 4.53 -8.31
C PHE A 202 -0.77 4.05 -8.58
N LYS A 203 -1.20 3.00 -7.89
CA LYS A 203 -2.56 2.44 -7.99
C LYS A 203 -3.60 3.23 -7.20
N TRP A 204 -3.18 4.20 -6.40
CA TRP A 204 -4.09 4.98 -5.58
C TRP A 204 -5.00 5.85 -6.43
N LYS A 205 -6.27 5.87 -6.07
CA LYS A 205 -7.23 6.82 -6.61
C LYS A 205 -7.02 8.17 -5.94
N THR A 206 -6.70 9.18 -6.72
CA THR A 206 -6.37 10.52 -6.19
C THR A 206 -7.34 11.61 -6.66
N ASN A 207 -8.39 11.22 -7.36
CA ASN A 207 -9.40 12.14 -7.93
C ASN A 207 -10.09 13.05 -6.89
N ASN A 208 -10.18 12.64 -5.64
CA ASN A 208 -10.80 13.44 -4.57
C ASN A 208 -9.76 14.15 -3.68
N VAL A 209 -8.47 14.01 -3.97
CA VAL A 209 -7.43 14.62 -3.14
C VAL A 209 -7.32 16.11 -3.40
N ILE A 210 -7.38 16.89 -2.32
CA ILE A 210 -7.29 18.36 -2.32
C ILE A 210 -5.88 18.80 -1.93
N ASN A 211 -5.24 18.09 -1.00
CA ASN A 211 -3.94 18.48 -0.47
C ASN A 211 -2.92 17.35 -0.58
N MET A 212 -1.88 17.59 -1.39
CA MET A 212 -0.73 16.70 -1.61
C MET A 212 0.61 17.37 -1.20
N SER A 213 0.57 18.44 -0.43
CA SER A 213 1.79 19.17 -0.03
C SER A 213 2.75 18.30 0.78
N SER A 214 4.03 18.41 0.52
CA SER A 214 5.11 17.79 1.30
C SER A 214 5.03 16.26 1.45
N ILE A 215 4.34 15.54 0.56
CA ILE A 215 4.14 14.07 0.70
C ILE A 215 5.48 13.38 0.95
N PHE A 216 6.53 13.72 0.19
CA PHE A 216 7.87 13.12 0.28
C PHE A 216 8.94 14.09 0.78
N TYR A 217 8.54 15.16 1.46
CA TYR A 217 9.48 16.14 2.00
C TYR A 217 10.57 15.46 2.84
N ASP A 218 11.86 15.70 2.58
CA ASP A 218 13.01 15.05 3.22
C ASP A 218 13.05 13.51 3.14
N CYS A 219 12.46 12.89 2.13
CA CYS A 219 12.69 11.47 1.83
C CYS A 219 14.05 11.32 1.12
N LYS A 220 15.15 11.45 1.87
CA LYS A 220 16.50 11.60 1.34
C LYS A 220 17.01 10.43 0.50
N LYS A 221 16.56 9.19 0.82
CA LYS A 221 16.97 7.97 0.10
C LYS A 221 15.97 7.50 -0.96
N LEU A 222 14.92 8.26 -1.22
CA LEU A 222 13.95 7.88 -2.24
C LEU A 222 14.59 7.97 -3.62
N LYS A 223 14.76 6.81 -4.28
CA LYS A 223 15.48 6.66 -5.55
C LYS A 223 14.56 6.72 -6.76
N ASN A 224 13.32 6.24 -6.60
CA ASN A 224 12.38 6.12 -7.69
C ASN A 224 11.01 6.60 -7.23
N LEU A 225 10.37 7.37 -8.08
CA LEU A 225 8.96 7.68 -7.91
C LEU A 225 8.12 6.59 -8.58
N PRO A 226 6.96 6.26 -8.02
CA PRO A 226 5.97 5.49 -8.76
C PRO A 226 5.53 6.27 -10.00
N GLU A 227 4.80 5.61 -10.90
CA GLU A 227 4.18 6.28 -12.07
C GLU A 227 3.10 7.29 -11.60
N ILE A 228 3.52 8.35 -10.91
CA ILE A 228 2.63 9.42 -10.41
C ILE A 228 1.95 10.20 -11.53
N SER A 229 2.41 10.04 -12.78
CA SER A 229 1.69 10.55 -13.96
C SER A 229 0.28 9.98 -14.10
N LYS A 230 -0.02 8.88 -13.43
CA LYS A 230 -1.36 8.28 -13.37
C LYS A 230 -2.26 8.89 -12.29
N TRP A 231 -1.73 9.77 -11.46
CA TRP A 231 -2.52 10.42 -10.43
C TRP A 231 -3.41 11.51 -11.04
N GLU A 232 -4.69 11.43 -10.71
CA GLU A 232 -5.65 12.48 -11.03
C GLU A 232 -5.43 13.67 -10.09
N THR A 233 -5.03 14.81 -10.65
CA THR A 233 -4.67 16.00 -9.85
C THR A 233 -5.60 17.19 -10.10
N SER A 234 -6.69 17.01 -10.82
CA SER A 234 -7.62 18.08 -11.19
C SER A 234 -8.24 18.82 -9.99
N ASN A 235 -8.41 18.14 -8.87
CA ASN A 235 -8.94 18.71 -7.63
C ASN A 235 -7.86 19.16 -6.64
N VAL A 236 -6.58 18.96 -6.95
CA VAL A 236 -5.48 19.28 -6.03
C VAL A 236 -5.25 20.80 -6.01
N GLN A 237 -5.37 21.37 -4.82
CA GLN A 237 -5.15 22.81 -4.59
C GLN A 237 -3.70 23.13 -4.21
N THR A 238 -2.96 22.16 -3.66
CA THR A 238 -1.57 22.38 -3.26
C THR A 238 -0.71 21.13 -3.41
N LEU A 239 0.46 21.33 -4.06
CA LEU A 239 1.56 20.37 -4.24
C LEU A 239 2.86 20.91 -3.64
N SER A 240 2.78 21.95 -2.80
CA SER A 240 3.96 22.68 -2.33
C SER A 240 4.95 21.76 -1.63
N ALA A 241 6.24 21.93 -1.93
CA ALA A 241 7.35 21.20 -1.32
C ALA A 241 7.25 19.67 -1.35
N MET A 242 6.50 19.10 -2.32
CA MET A 242 6.22 17.66 -2.39
C MET A 242 7.48 16.79 -2.37
N PHE A 243 8.54 17.22 -3.07
CA PHE A 243 9.82 16.52 -3.17
C PHE A 243 11.00 17.31 -2.60
N TYR A 244 10.74 18.33 -1.79
CA TYR A 244 11.81 19.11 -1.18
C TYR A 244 12.72 18.20 -0.33
N GLY A 245 14.02 18.28 -0.53
CA GLY A 245 15.00 17.48 0.22
C GLY A 245 15.11 16.00 -0.19
N CYS A 246 14.46 15.58 -1.29
CA CYS A 246 14.63 14.22 -1.86
C CYS A 246 15.96 14.15 -2.64
N SER A 247 17.08 14.09 -1.95
CA SER A 247 18.43 14.22 -2.55
C SER A 247 18.88 13.03 -3.40
N SER A 248 18.14 11.93 -3.42
CA SER A 248 18.45 10.72 -4.23
C SER A 248 17.54 10.56 -5.46
N LEU A 249 16.58 11.48 -5.71
CA LEU A 249 15.74 11.53 -6.91
C LEU A 249 16.45 12.19 -8.09
#